data_e7bd8baa6cf25f8356101521b1ca323f
#
_entry.id   e7bd8baa6cf25f8356101521b1ca323f
#
_cell.length_a   1.000
_cell.length_b   1.000
_cell.length_c   1.000
_cell.angle_alpha   90.00
_cell.angle_beta   90.00
_cell.angle_gamma   90.00
#
_symmetry.space_group_name_H-M   'P 1'
#
loop_
_entity.id
_entity.type
_entity.pdbx_description
1 polymer ?
#
loop_
_entity_poly.entity_id
_entity_poly.type
_entity_poly.pdbx_seq_one_letter_code
_entity_poly.pdbx_strand_id
1 'polypeptide(L)'
;EAIRLLTQAACSACYVNREGMLIFFDPLIDRTPVDTINYDNMSAMPKIAVAGKVNLVELSVKDEYTAGGVETIYVASDIGIDEQEQAAAISNPVAVSGEDVAAWLLEMLQRRLTYNVSERGNPAREITDVAVIWDAYGENRPAVISRQRFNFDGGLKCETEAWGGGF
;
A
#
# COMPACT_ATOMS: atom_id res chain seq x y z
N GLU A 1 3.50 11.49 12.71
CA GLU A 1 2.04 11.32 12.80
C GLU A 1 1.30 12.35 11.92
N ALA A 2 1.54 13.66 12.04
CA ALA A 2 0.83 14.70 11.29
C ALA A 2 0.89 14.49 9.76
N ILE A 3 2.07 14.21 9.21
CA ILE A 3 2.23 13.96 7.76
C ILE A 3 1.36 12.77 7.33
N ARG A 4 1.33 11.68 8.10
CA ARG A 4 0.50 10.51 7.80
C ARG A 4 -0.99 10.86 7.74
N LEU A 5 -1.49 11.64 8.68
CA LEU A 5 -2.89 12.06 8.70
C LEU A 5 -3.24 12.97 7.53
N LEU A 6 -2.35 13.90 7.17
CA LEU A 6 -2.54 14.80 6.02
C LEU A 6 -2.52 14.04 4.70
N THR A 7 -1.59 13.10 4.51
CA THR A 7 -1.54 12.29 3.28
C THR A 7 -2.76 11.41 3.14
N GLN A 8 -3.21 10.79 4.23
CA GLN A 8 -4.41 9.98 4.26
C GLN A 8 -5.67 10.83 3.96
N ALA A 9 -5.76 12.04 4.51
CA ALA A 9 -6.86 12.98 4.24
C ALA A 9 -6.88 13.43 2.76
N ALA A 10 -5.75 13.39 2.07
CA ALA A 10 -5.60 13.69 0.65
C ALA A 10 -5.64 12.43 -0.23
N CYS A 11 -6.11 11.29 0.27
CA CYS A 11 -6.13 10.01 -0.45
C CYS A 11 -4.78 9.69 -1.11
N SER A 12 -3.69 9.92 -0.38
CA SER A 12 -2.33 9.78 -0.90
C SER A 12 -1.40 9.12 0.12
N ALA A 13 -0.26 8.67 -0.35
CA ALA A 13 0.87 8.26 0.47
C ALA A 13 2.08 9.17 0.20
N CYS A 14 3.07 9.13 1.06
CA CYS A 14 4.29 9.91 0.85
C CYS A 14 5.54 9.10 1.19
N TYR A 15 6.63 9.45 0.53
CA TYR A 15 7.96 8.93 0.84
C TYR A 15 9.01 10.01 0.56
N VAL A 16 10.22 9.80 1.06
CA VAL A 16 11.36 10.64 0.76
C VAL A 16 12.18 9.95 -0.33
N ASN A 17 12.35 10.61 -1.47
CA ASN A 17 13.13 10.08 -2.59
C ASN A 17 14.65 10.15 -2.31
N ARG A 18 15.47 9.65 -3.24
CA ARG A 18 16.95 9.66 -3.11
C ARG A 18 17.58 11.05 -3.08
N GLU A 19 16.86 12.04 -3.59
CA GLU A 19 17.29 13.45 -3.59
C GLU A 19 16.92 14.17 -2.28
N GLY A 20 16.26 13.47 -1.35
CA GLY A 20 15.79 14.02 -0.08
C GLY A 20 14.49 14.83 -0.17
N MET A 21 13.78 14.74 -1.30
CA MET A 21 12.49 15.41 -1.48
C MET A 21 11.35 14.54 -0.98
N LEU A 22 10.35 15.15 -0.32
CA LEU A 22 9.11 14.51 0.05
C LEU A 22 8.18 14.45 -1.16
N ILE A 23 7.86 13.24 -1.60
CA ILE A 23 7.00 12.97 -2.75
C ILE A 23 5.65 12.45 -2.25
N PHE A 24 4.58 13.03 -2.80
CA PHE A 24 3.21 12.57 -2.58
C PHE A 24 2.73 11.83 -3.83
N PHE A 25 2.02 10.73 -3.65
CA PHE A 25 1.51 9.93 -4.75
C PHE A 25 0.24 9.18 -4.33
N ASP A 26 -0.62 8.91 -5.30
CA ASP A 26 -1.74 8.01 -5.09
C ASP A 26 -1.29 6.56 -5.37
N PRO A 27 -1.28 5.69 -4.36
CA PRO A 27 -0.86 4.31 -4.53
C PRO A 27 -1.87 3.44 -5.29
N LEU A 28 -3.11 3.91 -5.49
CA LEU A 28 -4.15 3.19 -6.22
C LEU A 28 -4.09 3.39 -7.73
N ILE A 29 -3.37 4.41 -8.20
CA ILE A 29 -3.23 4.66 -9.64
C ILE A 29 -2.45 3.51 -10.28
N ASP A 30 -3.03 2.90 -11.31
CA ASP A 30 -2.36 1.91 -12.14
C ASP A 30 -1.18 2.57 -12.87
N ARG A 31 0.02 2.09 -12.56
CA ARG A 31 1.25 2.55 -13.18
C ARG A 31 1.81 1.45 -14.06
N THR A 32 2.41 1.86 -15.16
CA THR A 32 3.17 0.91 -16.00
C THR A 32 4.34 0.34 -15.18
N PRO A 33 4.48 -0.98 -15.12
CA PRO A 33 5.62 -1.60 -14.46
C PRO A 33 6.94 -1.13 -15.09
N VAL A 34 7.89 -0.74 -14.25
CA VAL A 34 9.22 -0.28 -14.68
C VAL A 34 10.22 -1.42 -14.75
N ASP A 35 9.92 -2.55 -14.11
CA ASP A 35 10.82 -3.70 -14.05
C ASP A 35 10.04 -5.00 -13.86
N THR A 36 10.73 -6.13 -14.09
CA THR A 36 10.22 -7.47 -13.85
C THR A 36 11.21 -8.25 -12.99
N ILE A 37 10.73 -8.74 -11.86
CA ILE A 37 11.48 -9.61 -10.95
C ILE A 37 11.08 -11.05 -11.26
N ASN A 38 11.90 -11.72 -12.05
CA ASN A 38 11.69 -13.09 -12.52
C ASN A 38 12.68 -14.06 -11.85
N TYR A 39 12.59 -15.34 -12.20
CA TYR A 39 13.44 -16.39 -11.62
C TYR A 39 14.93 -16.22 -11.90
N ASP A 40 15.31 -15.51 -12.98
CA ASP A 40 16.71 -15.31 -13.34
C ASP A 40 17.42 -14.33 -12.41
N ASN A 41 16.68 -13.40 -11.81
CA ASN A 41 17.23 -12.42 -10.89
C ASN A 41 16.87 -12.67 -9.41
N MET A 42 15.97 -13.61 -9.13
CA MET A 42 15.66 -14.06 -7.76
C MET A 42 16.72 -15.05 -7.24
N SER A 43 17.07 -14.93 -5.97
CA SER A 43 17.90 -15.93 -5.27
C SER A 43 17.05 -17.02 -4.59
N ALA A 44 15.77 -16.75 -4.36
CA ALA A 44 14.79 -17.67 -3.81
C ALA A 44 13.39 -17.26 -4.25
N MET A 45 12.45 -18.19 -4.26
CA MET A 45 11.03 -17.90 -4.54
C MET A 45 10.50 -16.84 -3.57
N PRO A 46 9.65 -15.92 -4.05
CA PRO A 46 9.08 -14.87 -3.24
C PRO A 46 8.22 -15.46 -2.12
N LYS A 47 8.35 -14.89 -0.93
CA LYS A 47 7.44 -15.19 0.17
C LYS A 47 6.24 -14.26 0.04
N ILE A 48 5.06 -14.85 -0.08
CA ILE A 48 3.81 -14.11 -0.21
C ILE A 48 3.06 -14.20 1.12
N ALA A 49 2.77 -13.06 1.71
CA ALA A 49 1.89 -12.94 2.86
C ALA A 49 0.55 -12.34 2.42
N VAL A 50 -0.54 -12.88 2.95
CA VAL A 50 -1.90 -12.40 2.68
C VAL A 50 -2.44 -11.80 3.98
N ALA A 51 -2.74 -10.50 3.98
CA ALA A 51 -3.40 -9.86 5.11
C ALA A 51 -4.85 -10.33 5.25
N GLY A 52 -5.44 -10.16 6.42
CA GLY A 52 -6.87 -10.39 6.64
C GLY A 52 -7.73 -9.57 5.68
N LYS A 53 -8.88 -10.11 5.29
CA LYS A 53 -9.84 -9.37 4.46
C LYS A 53 -10.43 -8.23 5.28
N VAL A 54 -10.53 -7.04 4.68
CA VAL A 54 -11.31 -5.91 5.19
C VAL A 54 -12.33 -5.57 4.13
N ASN A 55 -13.61 -5.57 4.48
CA ASN A 55 -14.72 -5.27 3.59
C ASN A 55 -15.61 -4.12 4.11
N LEU A 56 -15.23 -3.54 5.23
CA LEU A 56 -15.89 -2.37 5.80
C LEU A 56 -14.84 -1.46 6.44
N VAL A 57 -14.93 -0.17 6.17
CA VAL A 57 -14.11 0.88 6.82
C VAL A 57 -15.03 1.85 7.51
N GLU A 58 -14.80 2.07 8.80
CA GLU A 58 -15.43 3.14 9.58
C GLU A 58 -14.40 4.23 9.83
N LEU A 59 -14.54 5.37 9.15
CA LEU A 59 -13.69 6.53 9.31
C LEU A 59 -14.33 7.53 10.26
N SER A 60 -13.73 7.75 11.41
CA SER A 60 -14.10 8.76 12.37
C SER A 60 -13.36 10.06 12.09
N VAL A 61 -14.13 11.12 11.83
CA VAL A 61 -13.64 12.49 11.63
C VAL A 61 -14.18 13.38 12.73
N LYS A 62 -13.29 13.98 13.51
CA LYS A 62 -13.67 14.86 14.61
C LYS A 62 -13.58 16.31 14.18
N ASP A 63 -14.72 17.00 14.16
CA ASP A 63 -14.75 18.44 13.94
C ASP A 63 -14.40 19.17 15.25
N GLU A 64 -13.16 19.65 15.35
CA GLU A 64 -12.68 20.40 16.50
C GLU A 64 -13.21 21.84 16.55
N TYR A 65 -13.77 22.35 15.44
CA TYR A 65 -14.28 23.72 15.36
C TYR A 65 -15.72 23.86 15.84
N THR A 66 -16.44 22.76 16.03
CA THR A 66 -17.79 22.77 16.58
C THR A 66 -17.73 22.70 18.09
N ALA A 67 -18.42 23.60 18.78
CA ALA A 67 -18.52 23.61 20.25
C ALA A 67 -19.10 22.26 20.74
N GLY A 68 -18.25 21.43 21.38
CA GLY A 68 -18.62 20.09 21.85
C GLY A 68 -17.97 18.95 21.04
N GLY A 69 -17.25 19.25 19.93
CA GLY A 69 -16.53 18.25 19.13
C GLY A 69 -17.48 17.18 18.56
N VAL A 70 -18.16 17.49 17.48
CA VAL A 70 -19.00 16.48 16.80
C VAL A 70 -18.10 15.48 16.08
N GLU A 71 -18.26 14.21 16.39
CA GLU A 71 -17.62 13.12 15.69
C GLU A 71 -18.58 12.59 14.61
N THR A 72 -18.14 12.62 13.36
CA THR A 72 -18.88 12.06 12.23
C THR A 72 -18.20 10.78 11.79
N ILE A 73 -18.98 9.70 11.64
CA ILE A 73 -18.48 8.42 11.15
C ILE A 73 -18.91 8.26 9.69
N TYR A 74 -17.93 8.10 8.81
CA TYR A 74 -18.13 7.78 7.40
C TYR A 74 -17.87 6.30 7.19
N VAL A 75 -18.76 5.62 6.47
CA VAL A 75 -18.69 4.18 6.25
C VAL A 75 -18.53 3.89 4.77
N ALA A 76 -17.48 3.15 4.42
CA ALA A 76 -17.32 2.54 3.11
C ALA A 76 -17.39 1.02 3.25
N SER A 77 -18.16 0.34 2.41
CA SER A 77 -18.34 -1.11 2.49
C SER A 77 -18.38 -1.76 1.12
N ASP A 78 -17.81 -2.97 1.05
CA ASP A 78 -17.87 -3.88 -0.09
C ASP A 78 -18.12 -5.31 0.44
N ILE A 79 -19.28 -5.47 1.10
CA ILE A 79 -19.69 -6.72 1.71
C ILE A 79 -20.51 -7.52 0.69
N GLY A 80 -20.00 -8.68 0.27
CA GLY A 80 -20.72 -9.61 -0.58
C GLY A 80 -21.94 -10.24 0.12
N ILE A 81 -22.88 -10.79 -0.66
CA ILE A 81 -24.20 -11.29 -0.19
C ILE A 81 -24.10 -12.30 0.96
N ASP A 82 -23.06 -13.15 0.97
CA ASP A 82 -22.86 -14.20 1.98
C ASP A 82 -21.58 -13.95 2.82
N GLU A 83 -21.06 -12.72 2.83
CA GLU A 83 -19.84 -12.39 3.55
C GLU A 83 -20.14 -11.84 4.94
N GLN A 84 -19.29 -12.23 5.89
CA GLN A 84 -19.29 -11.62 7.21
C GLN A 84 -18.56 -10.27 7.17
N GLU A 85 -19.04 -9.34 7.94
CA GLU A 85 -18.42 -8.04 8.14
C GLU A 85 -17.02 -8.20 8.74
N GLN A 86 -16.04 -7.54 8.10
CA GLN A 86 -14.65 -7.46 8.51
C GLN A 86 -14.29 -5.97 8.58
N ALA A 87 -14.61 -5.34 9.70
CA ALA A 87 -14.49 -3.89 9.87
C ALA A 87 -13.07 -3.44 10.23
N ALA A 88 -12.65 -2.32 9.68
CA ALA A 88 -11.49 -1.55 10.12
C ALA A 88 -11.94 -0.16 10.59
N ALA A 89 -11.73 0.14 11.88
CA ALA A 89 -12.00 1.45 12.45
C ALA A 89 -10.74 2.33 12.35
N ILE A 90 -10.87 3.48 11.72
CA ILE A 90 -9.78 4.44 11.48
C ILE A 90 -10.23 5.82 11.92
N SER A 91 -9.34 6.60 12.53
CA SER A 91 -9.61 8.00 12.90
C SER A 91 -8.68 8.93 12.13
N ASN A 92 -9.26 9.95 11.50
CA ASN A 92 -8.50 11.01 10.85
C ASN A 92 -9.18 12.37 11.09
N PRO A 93 -8.69 13.17 12.03
CA PRO A 93 -9.31 14.44 12.40
C PRO A 93 -9.16 15.55 11.35
N VAL A 94 -8.33 15.35 10.33
CA VAL A 94 -8.06 16.35 9.28
C VAL A 94 -8.68 16.00 7.93
N ALA A 95 -9.46 14.91 7.85
CA ALA A 95 -10.16 14.54 6.63
C ALA A 95 -11.27 15.57 6.31
N VAL A 96 -11.21 16.16 5.11
CA VAL A 96 -12.21 17.14 4.63
C VAL A 96 -13.36 16.44 3.93
N SER A 97 -13.07 15.44 3.08
CA SER A 97 -14.07 14.58 2.45
C SER A 97 -14.01 13.18 3.07
N GLY A 98 -14.78 12.96 4.13
CA GLY A 98 -14.76 11.68 4.85
C GLY A 98 -15.22 10.50 4.00
N GLU A 99 -16.17 10.70 3.09
CA GLU A 99 -16.66 9.65 2.18
C GLU A 99 -15.56 9.18 1.21
N ASP A 100 -14.86 10.12 0.55
CA ASP A 100 -13.81 9.79 -0.41
C ASP A 100 -12.63 9.11 0.29
N VAL A 101 -12.25 9.60 1.48
CA VAL A 101 -11.17 9.01 2.28
C VAL A 101 -11.53 7.61 2.76
N ALA A 102 -12.77 7.37 3.20
CA ALA A 102 -13.22 6.05 3.62
C ALA A 102 -13.21 5.05 2.44
N ALA A 103 -13.69 5.46 1.26
CA ALA A 103 -13.69 4.65 0.06
C ALA A 103 -12.25 4.31 -0.38
N TRP A 104 -11.36 5.31 -0.42
CA TRP A 104 -9.95 5.12 -0.74
C TRP A 104 -9.25 4.17 0.25
N LEU A 105 -9.52 4.31 1.55
CA LEU A 105 -8.98 3.42 2.58
C LEU A 105 -9.44 1.99 2.40
N LEU A 106 -10.71 1.77 2.06
CA LEU A 106 -11.24 0.44 1.79
C LEU A 106 -10.50 -0.21 0.63
N GLU A 107 -10.33 0.50 -0.49
CA GLU A 107 -9.60 0.00 -1.66
C GLU A 107 -8.13 -0.31 -1.33
N MET A 108 -7.48 0.55 -0.53
CA MET A 108 -6.12 0.30 -0.05
C MET A 108 -6.02 -0.98 0.79
N LEU A 109 -6.97 -1.21 1.69
CA LEU A 109 -6.98 -2.37 2.58
C LEU A 109 -7.37 -3.67 1.85
N GLN A 110 -8.02 -3.57 0.70
CA GLN A 110 -8.30 -4.71 -0.18
C GLN A 110 -7.06 -5.19 -0.94
N ARG A 111 -5.98 -4.40 -1.04
CA ARG A 111 -4.70 -4.82 -1.60
C ARG A 111 -3.90 -5.61 -0.56
N ARG A 112 -4.22 -6.87 -0.37
CA ARG A 112 -3.82 -7.71 0.77
C ARG A 112 -2.51 -8.47 0.59
N LEU A 113 -1.95 -8.50 -0.62
CA LEU A 113 -0.75 -9.28 -0.90
C LEU A 113 0.51 -8.49 -0.58
N THR A 114 1.39 -9.08 0.21
CA THR A 114 2.74 -8.56 0.45
C THR A 114 3.75 -9.57 -0.06
N TYR A 115 4.64 -9.12 -0.92
CA TYR A 115 5.73 -9.91 -1.49
C TYR A 115 7.03 -9.56 -0.79
N ASN A 116 7.77 -10.58 -0.35
CA ASN A 116 9.14 -10.46 0.12
C ASN A 116 10.03 -11.24 -0.83
N VAL A 117 10.87 -10.53 -1.56
CA VAL A 117 11.70 -11.08 -2.63
C VAL A 117 13.17 -10.86 -2.31
N SER A 118 13.95 -11.94 -2.37
CA SER A 118 15.40 -11.90 -2.32
C SER A 118 15.96 -12.02 -3.73
N GLU A 119 16.68 -11.00 -4.22
CA GLU A 119 17.11 -10.88 -5.60
C GLU A 119 18.49 -10.25 -5.74
N ARG A 120 19.00 -10.20 -6.98
CA ARG A 120 20.26 -9.49 -7.28
C ARG A 120 20.14 -7.98 -7.09
N GLY A 121 18.91 -7.44 -7.19
CA GLY A 121 18.60 -6.04 -7.02
C GLY A 121 18.91 -5.19 -8.25
N ASN A 122 18.05 -4.23 -8.50
CA ASN A 122 18.23 -3.20 -9.53
C ASN A 122 18.27 -1.84 -8.84
N PRO A 123 19.44 -1.18 -8.74
CA PRO A 123 19.56 0.10 -8.06
C PRO A 123 18.85 1.26 -8.78
N ALA A 124 18.39 1.07 -10.02
CA ALA A 124 17.58 2.08 -10.73
C ALA A 124 16.13 2.15 -10.23
N ARG A 125 15.65 1.07 -9.59
CA ARG A 125 14.29 1.08 -9.00
C ARG A 125 14.22 1.94 -7.76
N GLU A 126 13.10 2.60 -7.59
CA GLU A 126 12.79 3.39 -6.40
C GLU A 126 11.61 2.81 -5.61
N ILE A 127 11.48 3.26 -4.35
CA ILE A 127 10.25 3.04 -3.58
C ILE A 127 9.10 3.68 -4.35
N THR A 128 7.95 3.01 -4.40
CA THR A 128 6.75 3.35 -5.18
C THR A 128 6.77 2.94 -6.65
N ASP A 129 7.89 2.50 -7.19
CA ASP A 129 7.88 1.89 -8.52
C ASP A 129 7.01 0.63 -8.52
N VAL A 130 6.40 0.36 -9.68
CA VAL A 130 5.68 -0.89 -9.90
C VAL A 130 6.62 -1.88 -10.57
N ALA A 131 6.74 -3.06 -9.98
CA ALA A 131 7.45 -4.18 -10.58
C ALA A 131 6.49 -5.37 -10.80
N VAL A 132 6.67 -6.10 -11.89
CA VAL A 132 5.99 -7.38 -12.06
C VAL A 132 6.79 -8.45 -11.32
N ILE A 133 6.17 -9.11 -10.36
CA ILE A 133 6.80 -10.17 -9.57
C ILE A 133 6.25 -11.52 -10.03
N TRP A 134 7.15 -12.43 -10.40
CA TRP A 134 6.81 -13.81 -10.72
C TRP A 134 6.69 -14.60 -9.41
N ASP A 135 5.57 -15.28 -9.24
CA ASP A 135 5.34 -16.12 -8.07
C ASP A 135 5.58 -17.62 -8.34
N ALA A 136 5.51 -18.42 -7.30
CA ALA A 136 5.71 -19.87 -7.39
C ALA A 136 4.60 -20.61 -8.18
N TYR A 137 3.50 -19.91 -8.49
CA TYR A 137 2.35 -20.47 -9.21
C TYR A 137 2.37 -20.14 -10.69
N GLY A 138 3.42 -19.41 -11.16
CA GLY A 138 3.55 -18.99 -12.55
C GLY A 138 2.73 -17.76 -12.89
N GLU A 139 2.20 -17.06 -11.91
CA GLU A 139 1.48 -15.80 -12.09
C GLU A 139 2.45 -14.62 -12.03
N ASN A 140 2.20 -13.65 -12.91
CA ASN A 140 2.96 -12.43 -13.01
C ASN A 140 2.09 -11.29 -12.51
N ARG A 141 2.38 -10.78 -11.31
CA ARG A 141 1.52 -9.78 -10.67
C ARG A 141 2.27 -8.46 -10.51
N PRO A 142 1.64 -7.33 -10.89
CA PRO A 142 2.18 -6.02 -10.59
C PRO A 142 2.08 -5.75 -9.09
N ALA A 143 3.16 -5.25 -8.52
CA ALA A 143 3.23 -4.87 -7.12
C ALA A 143 4.03 -3.57 -6.96
N VAL A 144 3.61 -2.74 -6.01
CA VAL A 144 4.26 -1.47 -5.68
C VAL A 144 5.37 -1.73 -4.68
N ILE A 145 6.58 -1.31 -4.99
CA ILE A 145 7.74 -1.46 -4.11
C ILE A 145 7.58 -0.54 -2.90
N SER A 146 7.52 -1.12 -1.71
CA SER A 146 7.41 -0.38 -0.46
C SER A 146 8.73 -0.24 0.29
N ARG A 147 9.64 -1.18 0.06
CA ARG A 147 10.95 -1.18 0.71
C ARG A 147 11.98 -1.91 -0.11
N GLN A 148 13.22 -1.40 -0.10
CA GLN A 148 14.38 -2.07 -0.66
C GLN A 148 15.55 -1.99 0.31
N ARG A 149 16.21 -3.12 0.50
CA ARG A 149 17.45 -3.21 1.29
C ARG A 149 18.54 -3.80 0.43
N PHE A 150 19.52 -2.97 0.07
CA PHE A 150 20.68 -3.40 -0.69
C PHE A 150 21.81 -3.83 0.26
N ASN A 151 22.44 -4.93 -0.09
CA ASN A 151 23.65 -5.42 0.56
C ASN A 151 24.68 -5.78 -0.52
N PHE A 152 25.94 -5.44 -0.29
CA PHE A 152 27.05 -5.78 -1.16
C PHE A 152 28.05 -6.65 -0.40
N ASP A 153 28.14 -7.91 -0.81
CA ASP A 153 29.06 -8.90 -0.27
C ASP A 153 29.66 -9.69 -1.44
N GLY A 154 30.60 -9.06 -2.16
CA GLY A 154 31.15 -9.61 -3.41
C GLY A 154 30.18 -9.65 -4.59
N GLY A 155 28.92 -9.28 -4.38
CA GLY A 155 27.87 -9.14 -5.33
C GLY A 155 26.72 -8.32 -4.76
N LEU A 156 25.94 -7.65 -5.62
CA LEU A 156 24.77 -6.89 -5.17
C LEU A 156 23.63 -7.87 -4.87
N LYS A 157 23.10 -7.79 -3.66
CA LYS A 157 21.91 -8.50 -3.20
C LYS A 157 20.86 -7.47 -2.76
N CYS A 158 19.60 -7.75 -3.00
CA CYS A 158 18.50 -6.90 -2.56
C CYS A 158 17.40 -7.73 -1.91
N GLU A 159 16.87 -7.24 -0.81
CA GLU A 159 15.62 -7.67 -0.22
C GLU A 159 14.57 -6.62 -0.58
N THR A 160 13.61 -6.98 -1.40
CA THR A 160 12.53 -6.11 -1.87
C THR A 160 11.23 -6.53 -1.21
N GLU A 161 10.57 -5.59 -0.54
CA GLU A 161 9.18 -5.72 -0.09
C GLU A 161 8.30 -4.95 -1.05
N ALA A 162 7.21 -5.58 -1.49
CA ALA A 162 6.23 -4.95 -2.35
C ALA A 162 4.82 -5.39 -1.96
N TRP A 163 3.84 -4.55 -2.21
CA TRP A 163 2.43 -4.85 -1.98
C TRP A 163 1.66 -4.75 -3.29
N GLY A 164 0.70 -5.64 -3.46
CA GLY A 164 -0.01 -5.79 -4.72
C GLY A 164 -1.47 -6.11 -4.56
N GLY A 165 -2.16 -6.15 -5.70
CA GLY A 165 -3.60 -6.31 -5.77
C GLY A 165 -4.14 -7.55 -5.09
N GLY A 166 -5.43 -7.52 -4.82
CA GLY A 166 -6.19 -8.64 -4.33
C GLY A 166 -6.33 -9.78 -5.36
N PHE A 167 -6.86 -10.88 -4.90
CA PHE A 167 -7.31 -11.99 -5.75
C PHE A 167 -8.55 -11.57 -6.50
#